data_b50a5d2794eea50d81833769004cbac7
#
_entry.id   b50a5d2794eea50d81833769004cbac7
#
_cell.length_a   1.000
_cell.length_b   1.000
_cell.length_c   1.000
_cell.angle_alpha   90.00
_cell.angle_beta   90.00
_cell.angle_gamma   90.00
#
_symmetry.space_group_name_H-M   'P 1'
#
loop_
_entity.id
_entity.type
_entity.pdbx_description
1 polymer ?
#
loop_
_entity_poly.entity_id
_entity_poly.type
_entity_poly.pdbx_seq_one_letter_code
_entity_poly.pdbx_strand_id
1 'polypeptide(L)'
;MKNFTANNQSVLLNNPILFNASDCSCRGNSKVYHDDGSGVFILSGTNCNAMSAGNEYQITFNGNIAIPTGGTAGPIAVAIVLNGEADVSSRYILTPAAVDEYGNVTSTTVIKVPKCCGCFTMSVEYVSGLVDDPAGVPAPVINVQNGNLTIDGKVA
;
A
#
# COMPACT_ATOMS: atom_id res chain seq x y z
N MET A 1 -11.65 10.81 -5.74
CA MET A 1 -11.37 9.52 -5.08
C MET A 1 -11.23 8.42 -6.13
N LYS A 2 -10.18 7.62 -6.03
CA LYS A 2 -9.96 6.45 -6.90
C LYS A 2 -9.92 5.19 -6.05
N ASN A 3 -10.55 4.13 -6.54
CA ASN A 3 -10.57 2.82 -5.89
C ASN A 3 -9.87 1.79 -6.78
N PHE A 4 -9.07 0.96 -6.15
CA PHE A 4 -8.36 -0.14 -6.80
C PHE A 4 -8.60 -1.41 -6.02
N THR A 5 -8.80 -2.51 -6.72
CA THR A 5 -9.02 -3.82 -6.10
C THR A 5 -7.83 -4.72 -6.34
N ALA A 6 -7.52 -5.55 -5.36
CA ALA A 6 -6.50 -6.59 -5.51
C ALA A 6 -7.18 -7.96 -5.63
N ASN A 7 -6.74 -8.76 -6.59
CA ASN A 7 -7.12 -10.16 -6.64
C ASN A 7 -6.52 -10.91 -5.45
N ASN A 8 -7.13 -12.02 -5.09
CA ASN A 8 -6.55 -12.92 -4.08
C ASN A 8 -5.17 -13.38 -4.56
N GLN A 9 -4.16 -13.19 -3.73
CA GLN A 9 -2.76 -13.40 -4.12
C GLN A 9 -1.88 -13.75 -2.92
N SER A 10 -0.75 -14.37 -3.23
CA SER A 10 0.34 -14.56 -2.27
C SER A 10 1.41 -13.50 -2.51
N VAL A 11 1.90 -12.90 -1.43
CA VAL A 11 2.87 -11.82 -1.48
C VAL A 11 4.10 -12.20 -0.66
N LEU A 12 5.27 -12.11 -1.30
CA LEU A 12 6.56 -12.34 -0.63
C LEU A 12 6.93 -11.14 0.25
N LEU A 13 7.73 -11.39 1.27
CA LEU A 13 8.26 -10.32 2.13
C LEU A 13 8.97 -9.25 1.30
N ASN A 14 8.68 -8.00 1.61
CA ASN A 14 9.16 -6.79 0.91
C ASN A 14 8.69 -6.65 -0.54
N ASN A 15 7.67 -7.37 -0.93
CA ASN A 15 7.05 -7.23 -2.25
C ASN A 15 5.70 -6.52 -2.14
N PRO A 16 5.28 -5.82 -3.19
CA PRO A 16 4.01 -5.11 -3.20
C PRO A 16 2.84 -6.04 -3.47
N ILE A 17 1.69 -5.64 -2.93
CA ILE A 17 0.39 -6.17 -3.35
C ILE A 17 0.08 -5.61 -4.73
N LEU A 18 -0.37 -6.46 -5.65
CA LEU A 18 -0.72 -6.07 -7.00
C LEU A 18 -2.19 -5.69 -7.08
N PHE A 19 -2.49 -4.61 -7.77
CA PHE A 19 -3.84 -4.08 -7.90
C PHE A 19 -4.30 -4.03 -9.34
N ASN A 20 -5.59 -4.21 -9.53
CA ASN A 20 -6.27 -3.97 -10.81
C ASN A 20 -6.78 -2.53 -10.84
N ALA A 21 -6.76 -1.92 -12.01
CA ALA A 21 -7.40 -0.64 -12.21
C ALA A 21 -8.93 -0.85 -12.17
N SER A 22 -9.60 -0.24 -11.19
CA SER A 22 -11.06 -0.30 -11.11
C SER A 22 -11.75 0.83 -11.89
N ASP A 23 -11.00 1.81 -12.34
CA ASP A 23 -11.51 2.99 -13.05
C ASP A 23 -10.72 3.23 -14.33
N CYS A 24 -11.40 3.17 -15.47
CA CYS A 24 -10.88 3.67 -16.74
C CYS A 24 -10.91 5.20 -16.75
N SER A 25 -10.01 5.87 -16.07
CA SER A 25 -9.86 7.31 -16.24
C SER A 25 -9.05 7.60 -17.50
N CYS A 26 -9.72 7.55 -18.64
CA CYS A 26 -9.15 7.87 -19.94
C CYS A 26 -8.91 9.38 -20.15
N ARG A 27 -8.88 10.20 -19.11
CA ARG A 27 -8.73 11.65 -19.25
C ARG A 27 -7.57 12.19 -18.45
N GLY A 28 -6.73 12.90 -19.17
CA GLY A 28 -5.41 13.44 -18.90
C GLY A 28 -5.20 14.41 -17.74
N ASN A 29 -5.96 14.36 -16.67
CA ASN A 29 -5.72 15.15 -15.45
C ASN A 29 -5.66 14.27 -14.21
N SER A 30 -5.36 12.99 -14.39
CA SER A 30 -5.19 12.11 -13.26
C SER A 30 -3.90 12.46 -12.52
N LYS A 31 -4.03 12.78 -11.25
CA LYS A 31 -2.89 13.00 -10.35
C LYS A 31 -2.31 11.68 -9.85
N VAL A 32 -2.98 10.58 -10.11
CA VAL A 32 -2.58 9.23 -9.72
C VAL A 32 -2.49 8.38 -10.98
N TYR A 33 -1.33 7.79 -11.22
CA TYR A 33 -1.08 6.87 -12.33
C TYR A 33 -0.85 5.48 -11.80
N HIS A 34 -1.44 4.49 -12.45
CA HIS A 34 -1.31 3.08 -12.09
C HIS A 34 -1.53 2.21 -13.32
N ASP A 35 -0.64 1.28 -13.55
CA ASP A 35 -0.78 0.26 -14.58
C ASP A 35 -1.52 -0.96 -13.99
N ASP A 36 -2.51 -1.46 -14.74
CA ASP A 36 -3.28 -2.63 -14.34
C ASP A 36 -2.37 -3.83 -14.05
N GLY A 37 -2.59 -4.45 -12.90
CA GLY A 37 -1.77 -5.57 -12.44
C GLY A 37 -0.43 -5.20 -11.80
N SER A 38 -0.10 -3.92 -11.71
CA SER A 38 1.10 -3.43 -11.02
C SER A 38 0.87 -3.24 -9.52
N GLY A 39 1.94 -3.25 -8.74
CA GLY A 39 1.94 -2.85 -7.33
C GLY A 39 2.35 -1.40 -7.11
N VAL A 40 2.75 -0.69 -8.16
CA VAL A 40 3.28 0.67 -8.05
C VAL A 40 2.28 1.70 -8.52
N PHE A 41 2.11 2.73 -7.73
CA PHE A 41 1.33 3.93 -8.03
C PHE A 41 2.26 5.13 -8.12
N ILE A 42 1.95 6.05 -9.01
CA ILE A 42 2.68 7.31 -9.13
C ILE A 42 1.75 8.44 -8.71
N LEU A 43 2.14 9.19 -7.69
CA LEU A 43 1.43 10.34 -7.16
C LEU A 43 2.13 11.61 -7.63
N SER A 44 1.43 12.46 -8.40
CA SER A 44 2.02 13.67 -8.95
C SER A 44 1.83 14.89 -8.03
N GLY A 45 2.82 15.76 -8.02
CA GLY A 45 2.71 17.11 -7.48
C GLY A 45 2.04 18.06 -8.47
N THR A 46 1.91 19.31 -8.08
CA THR A 46 1.50 20.40 -8.97
C THR A 46 2.69 20.99 -9.71
N ASN A 47 2.42 21.70 -10.83
CA ASN A 47 3.47 22.41 -11.55
C ASN A 47 4.04 23.57 -10.71
N CYS A 48 5.24 24.01 -11.08
CA CYS A 48 5.97 25.07 -10.37
C CYS A 48 5.22 26.41 -10.35
N ASN A 49 4.40 26.66 -11.37
CA ASN A 49 3.62 27.90 -11.49
C ASN A 49 2.25 27.83 -10.78
N ALA A 50 1.91 26.68 -10.15
CA ALA A 50 0.67 26.56 -9.42
C ALA A 50 0.68 27.45 -8.18
N MET A 51 -0.49 28.05 -7.87
CA MET A 51 -0.65 28.86 -6.65
C MET A 51 -0.71 27.98 -5.38
N SER A 52 -1.00 26.68 -5.52
CA SER A 52 -1.05 25.74 -4.41
C SER A 52 0.36 25.26 -3.99
N ALA A 53 0.47 24.81 -2.76
CA ALA A 53 1.72 24.26 -2.22
C ALA A 53 2.06 22.86 -2.76
N GLY A 54 1.13 22.19 -3.43
CA GLY A 54 1.28 20.83 -3.94
C GLY A 54 -0.05 20.07 -3.99
N ASN A 55 0.03 18.76 -4.02
CA ASN A 55 -1.13 17.88 -3.89
C ASN A 55 -1.04 17.08 -2.57
N GLU A 56 -2.18 16.84 -1.98
CA GLU A 56 -2.31 15.99 -0.78
C GLU A 56 -3.13 14.76 -1.15
N TYR A 57 -2.65 13.60 -0.73
CA TYR A 57 -3.30 12.31 -0.97
C TYR A 57 -3.60 11.63 0.34
N GLN A 58 -4.85 11.27 0.55
CA GLN A 58 -5.24 10.35 1.60
C GLN A 58 -5.32 8.95 1.00
N ILE A 59 -4.56 8.02 1.56
CA ILE A 59 -4.43 6.66 1.05
C ILE A 59 -4.91 5.73 2.14
N THR A 60 -5.81 4.81 1.78
CA THR A 60 -6.33 3.79 2.69
C THR A 60 -6.32 2.44 2.00
N PHE A 61 -5.58 1.51 2.58
CA PHE A 61 -5.63 0.09 2.21
C PHE A 61 -6.47 -0.67 3.22
N ASN A 62 -7.31 -1.57 2.73
CA ASN A 62 -8.09 -2.50 3.53
C ASN A 62 -8.04 -3.87 2.87
N GLY A 63 -7.78 -4.91 3.66
CA GLY A 63 -7.74 -6.27 3.16
C GLY A 63 -7.66 -7.28 4.29
N ASN A 64 -7.79 -8.54 3.92
CA ASN A 64 -7.61 -9.67 4.84
C ASN A 64 -6.30 -10.36 4.51
N ILE A 65 -5.49 -10.61 5.52
CA ILE A 65 -4.21 -11.27 5.37
C ILE A 65 -4.13 -12.50 6.29
N ALA A 66 -3.37 -13.48 5.84
CA ALA A 66 -3.10 -14.71 6.60
C ALA A 66 -1.72 -15.26 6.25
N ILE A 67 -1.19 -16.10 7.14
CA ILE A 67 -0.01 -16.90 6.85
C ILE A 67 -0.50 -18.19 6.19
N PRO A 68 0.02 -18.56 5.00
CA PRO A 68 -0.41 -19.79 4.32
C PRO A 68 0.00 -21.07 5.07
N THR A 69 -0.69 -22.16 4.77
CA THR A 69 -0.32 -23.51 5.25
C THR A 69 1.14 -23.82 4.91
N GLY A 70 1.88 -24.32 5.88
CA GLY A 70 3.31 -24.58 5.77
C GLY A 70 4.19 -23.47 6.33
N GLY A 71 3.61 -22.31 6.63
CA GLY A 71 4.27 -21.25 7.38
C GLY A 71 4.21 -21.46 8.89
N THR A 72 4.87 -20.56 9.61
CA THR A 72 4.84 -20.52 11.07
C THR A 72 4.03 -19.31 11.52
N ALA A 73 3.06 -19.50 12.40
CA ALA A 73 2.27 -18.42 12.95
C ALA A 73 3.16 -17.39 13.67
N GLY A 74 2.91 -16.12 13.42
CA GLY A 74 3.68 -15.03 13.99
C GLY A 74 3.21 -13.69 13.45
N PRO A 75 3.81 -12.57 13.90
CA PRO A 75 3.39 -11.24 13.46
C PRO A 75 3.70 -11.02 11.97
N ILE A 76 2.70 -10.51 11.26
CA ILE A 76 2.77 -10.07 9.87
C ILE A 76 2.27 -8.65 9.76
N ALA A 77 2.76 -7.89 8.80
CA ALA A 77 2.40 -6.50 8.66
C ALA A 77 2.31 -6.06 7.20
N VAL A 78 1.45 -5.11 6.95
CA VAL A 78 1.44 -4.33 5.72
C VAL A 78 1.71 -2.86 6.03
N ALA A 79 2.35 -2.19 5.10
CA ALA A 79 2.60 -0.76 5.19
C ALA A 79 2.50 -0.10 3.82
N ILE A 80 2.21 1.19 3.83
CA ILE A 80 2.33 2.03 2.65
C ILE A 80 3.79 2.44 2.51
N VAL A 81 4.35 2.18 1.34
CA VAL A 81 5.76 2.45 1.02
C VAL A 81 5.83 3.62 0.05
N LEU A 82 6.64 4.61 0.40
CA LEU A 82 6.82 5.84 -0.38
C LEU A 82 8.25 5.94 -0.86
N ASN A 83 8.45 6.07 -2.16
CA ASN A 83 9.80 6.16 -2.75
C ASN A 83 10.74 5.05 -2.27
N GLY A 84 10.21 3.83 -2.07
CA GLY A 84 10.96 2.67 -1.60
C GLY A 84 11.16 2.59 -0.08
N GLU A 85 10.61 3.52 0.68
CA GLU A 85 10.73 3.54 2.14
C GLU A 85 9.35 3.39 2.81
N ALA A 86 9.25 2.46 3.75
CA ALA A 86 8.00 2.20 4.45
C ALA A 86 7.63 3.36 5.39
N ASP A 87 6.41 3.86 5.25
CA ASP A 87 5.84 4.80 6.20
C ASP A 87 5.47 4.04 7.49
N VAL A 88 6.28 4.22 8.51
CA VAL A 88 6.11 3.54 9.81
C VAL A 88 4.73 3.84 10.42
N SER A 89 4.19 5.03 10.19
CA SER A 89 2.87 5.42 10.72
C SER A 89 1.72 4.65 10.06
N SER A 90 1.93 4.12 8.86
CA SER A 90 0.94 3.34 8.11
C SER A 90 1.03 1.84 8.37
N ARG A 91 2.05 1.38 9.09
CA ARG A 91 2.27 -0.05 9.33
C ARG A 91 1.20 -0.61 10.26
N TYR A 92 0.49 -1.62 9.78
CA TYR A 92 -0.49 -2.37 10.56
C TYR A 92 0.02 -3.79 10.79
N ILE A 93 0.16 -4.17 12.06
CA ILE A 93 0.67 -5.47 12.48
C ILE A 93 -0.50 -6.35 12.90
N LEU A 94 -0.58 -7.54 12.32
CA LEU A 94 -1.51 -8.59 12.69
C LEU A 94 -0.72 -9.81 13.17
N THR A 95 -1.10 -10.37 14.31
CA THR A 95 -0.52 -11.62 14.81
C THR A 95 -1.58 -12.70 14.80
N PRO A 96 -1.71 -13.49 13.71
CA PRO A 96 -2.66 -14.59 13.67
C PRO A 96 -2.23 -15.71 14.64
N ALA A 97 -3.20 -16.37 15.26
CA ALA A 97 -2.97 -17.46 16.19
C ALA A 97 -2.58 -18.77 15.47
N ALA A 98 -2.98 -18.93 14.21
CA ALA A 98 -2.75 -20.11 13.41
C ALA A 98 -2.55 -19.75 11.94
N VAL A 99 -1.99 -20.68 11.16
CA VAL A 99 -1.94 -20.56 9.68
C VAL A 99 -3.36 -20.60 9.10
N ASP A 100 -3.55 -19.99 7.92
CA ASP A 100 -4.82 -19.85 7.23
C ASP A 100 -5.92 -19.10 8.02
N GLU A 101 -5.55 -18.44 9.10
CA GLU A 101 -6.44 -17.58 9.86
C GLU A 101 -6.34 -16.14 9.34
N TYR A 102 -7.38 -15.70 8.63
CA TYR A 102 -7.43 -14.36 8.05
C TYR A 102 -7.85 -13.32 9.08
N GLY A 103 -7.09 -12.24 9.13
CA GLY A 103 -7.43 -11.05 9.89
C GLY A 103 -7.49 -9.83 8.99
N ASN A 104 -8.38 -8.89 9.34
CA ASN A 104 -8.50 -7.64 8.60
C ASN A 104 -7.39 -6.67 9.01
N VAL A 105 -6.78 -6.05 8.01
CA VAL A 105 -5.84 -4.96 8.20
C VAL A 105 -6.33 -3.72 7.46
N THR A 106 -6.17 -2.56 8.10
CA THR A 106 -6.49 -1.26 7.51
C THR A 106 -5.31 -0.34 7.75
N SER A 107 -4.66 0.05 6.67
CA SER A 107 -3.50 0.94 6.69
C SER A 107 -3.86 2.25 6.03
N THR A 108 -3.63 3.36 6.70
CA THR A 108 -3.97 4.69 6.19
C THR A 108 -2.84 5.68 6.43
N THR A 109 -2.65 6.58 5.48
CA THR A 109 -1.71 7.70 5.62
C THR A 109 -2.15 8.89 4.77
N VAL A 110 -1.60 10.06 5.10
CA VAL A 110 -1.78 11.28 4.32
C VAL A 110 -0.40 11.74 3.83
N ILE A 111 -0.29 11.91 2.52
CA ILE A 111 0.96 12.26 1.86
C ILE A 111 0.81 13.59 1.16
N LYS A 112 1.82 14.44 1.30
CA LYS A 112 1.93 15.69 0.54
C LYS A 112 3.03 15.57 -0.50
N VAL A 113 2.68 15.74 -1.77
CA VAL A 113 3.65 15.84 -2.86
C VAL A 113 3.79 17.33 -3.19
N PRO A 114 4.92 17.94 -2.85
CA PRO A 114 5.13 19.38 -3.07
C PRO A 114 5.08 19.74 -4.55
N LYS A 115 4.79 21.01 -4.82
CA LYS A 115 4.92 21.53 -6.18
C LYS A 115 6.38 21.46 -6.64
N CYS A 116 6.58 21.32 -7.93
CA CYS A 116 7.89 21.20 -8.57
C CYS A 116 8.68 19.93 -8.22
N CYS A 117 8.21 19.05 -7.34
CA CYS A 117 8.95 17.85 -6.94
C CYS A 117 8.67 16.63 -7.84
N GLY A 118 7.89 16.80 -8.90
CA GLY A 118 7.59 15.72 -9.82
C GLY A 118 6.62 14.69 -9.22
N CYS A 119 7.06 13.47 -9.04
CA CYS A 119 6.23 12.35 -8.65
C CYS A 119 6.82 11.60 -7.46
N PHE A 120 5.94 11.11 -6.58
CA PHE A 120 6.28 10.09 -5.59
C PHE A 120 5.79 8.74 -6.08
N THR A 121 6.58 7.70 -5.87
CA THR A 121 6.12 6.31 -6.04
C THR A 121 5.50 5.83 -4.73
N MET A 122 4.42 5.07 -4.85
CA MET A 122 3.71 4.49 -3.72
C MET A 122 3.36 3.04 -4.01
N SER A 123 3.48 2.21 -3.01
CA SER A 123 3.02 0.82 -3.02
C SER A 123 2.48 0.43 -1.66
N VAL A 124 1.71 -0.65 -1.61
CA VAL A 124 1.33 -1.32 -0.35
C VAL A 124 2.09 -2.62 -0.32
N GLU A 125 2.94 -2.80 0.66
CA GLU A 125 3.85 -3.94 0.72
C GLU A 125 3.66 -4.78 1.98
N TYR A 126 3.93 -6.09 1.85
CA TYR A 126 4.17 -6.94 2.99
C TYR A 126 5.54 -6.58 3.57
N VAL A 127 5.55 -6.06 4.80
CA VAL A 127 6.76 -5.69 5.53
C VAL A 127 6.91 -6.56 6.76
N SER A 128 8.10 -6.56 7.37
CA SER A 128 8.28 -7.30 8.63
C SER A 128 7.33 -6.79 9.71
N GLY A 129 6.60 -7.71 10.34
CA GLY A 129 5.81 -7.44 11.53
C GLY A 129 6.65 -7.35 12.80
N LEU A 130 7.94 -7.70 12.72
CA LEU A 130 8.85 -7.65 13.85
C LEU A 130 9.45 -6.25 13.96
N VAL A 131 9.16 -5.61 15.08
CA VAL A 131 9.75 -4.34 15.45
C VAL A 131 10.79 -4.68 16.52
N ASP A 132 12.04 -4.49 16.25
CA ASP A 132 13.13 -4.61 17.25
C ASP A 132 13.41 -6.03 17.80
N ASP A 133 12.92 -7.09 17.16
CA ASP A 133 13.31 -8.46 17.55
C ASP A 133 14.26 -9.08 16.49
N PRO A 134 15.57 -8.99 16.69
CA PRO A 134 16.54 -9.56 15.77
C PRO A 134 16.55 -11.10 15.73
N ALA A 135 15.87 -11.77 16.67
CA ALA A 135 15.79 -13.23 16.75
C ALA A 135 14.57 -13.79 16.00
N GLY A 136 13.59 -12.95 15.66
CA GLY A 136 12.41 -13.38 14.96
C GLY A 136 12.63 -13.47 13.45
N VAL A 137 12.17 -14.53 12.82
CA VAL A 137 12.17 -14.69 11.37
C VAL A 137 10.75 -14.39 10.87
N PRO A 138 10.54 -13.33 10.07
CA PRO A 138 9.22 -13.04 9.54
C PRO A 138 8.78 -14.15 8.58
N ALA A 139 7.46 -14.37 8.49
CA ALA A 139 6.91 -15.31 7.51
C ALA A 139 7.33 -14.88 6.10
N PRO A 140 7.86 -15.81 5.27
CA PRO A 140 8.35 -15.43 3.93
C PRO A 140 7.24 -15.02 2.98
N VAL A 141 6.02 -15.48 3.20
CA VAL A 141 4.85 -15.27 2.33
C VAL A 141 3.62 -15.00 3.18
N ILE A 142 2.76 -14.13 2.70
CA ILE A 142 1.38 -13.96 3.20
C ILE A 142 0.39 -14.16 2.06
N ASN A 143 -0.82 -14.58 2.40
CA ASN A 143 -1.96 -14.55 1.49
C ASN A 143 -2.78 -13.28 1.74
N VAL A 144 -3.21 -12.64 0.66
CA VAL A 144 -4.07 -11.45 0.70
C VAL A 144 -5.38 -11.77 0.02
N GLN A 145 -6.49 -11.45 0.67
CA GLN A 145 -7.84 -11.56 0.14
C GLN A 145 -8.61 -10.26 0.30
N ASN A 146 -9.51 -10.00 -0.65
CA ASN A 146 -10.41 -8.84 -0.61
C ASN A 146 -9.68 -7.51 -0.41
N GLY A 147 -8.53 -7.35 -1.05
CA GLY A 147 -7.75 -6.12 -0.98
C GLY A 147 -8.44 -4.97 -1.72
N ASN A 148 -8.50 -3.83 -1.08
CA ASN A 148 -9.05 -2.59 -1.64
C ASN A 148 -8.15 -1.43 -1.24
N LEU A 149 -7.81 -0.60 -2.22
CA LEU A 149 -7.02 0.61 -2.03
C LEU A 149 -7.82 1.82 -2.50
N THR A 150 -7.96 2.79 -1.62
CA THR A 150 -8.59 4.07 -1.94
C THR A 150 -7.56 5.18 -1.89
N ILE A 151 -7.50 5.98 -2.95
CA ILE A 151 -6.63 7.16 -3.02
C ILE A 151 -7.51 8.37 -3.31
N ASP A 152 -7.56 9.30 -2.37
CA ASP A 152 -8.26 10.56 -2.50
C ASP A 152 -7.28 11.72 -2.55
N GLY A 153 -7.20 12.38 -3.70
CA GLY A 153 -6.26 13.46 -3.94
C GLY A 153 -6.95 14.81 -4.00
N LYS A 154 -6.40 15.77 -3.28
CA LYS A 154 -6.84 17.17 -3.32
C LYS A 154 -5.65 18.10 -3.51
N VAL A 155 -5.92 19.30 -3.99
CA VAL A 155 -4.92 20.36 -4.03
C VAL A 155 -4.71 20.88 -2.61
N ALA A 156 -3.46 20.88 -2.21
CA ALA A 156 -3.10 21.37 -0.87
C ALA A 156 -3.03 22.90 -0.82
#